data_4751c0fd386a74037eaf637c44792916
#
_entry.id   4751c0fd386a74037eaf637c44792916
#
_cell.length_a   1.000
_cell.length_b   1.000
_cell.length_c   1.000
_cell.angle_alpha   90.00
_cell.angle_beta   90.00
_cell.angle_gamma   90.00
#
_symmetry.space_group_name_H-M   'P 1'
#
loop_
_entity.id
_entity.type
_entity.pdbx_description
1 polymer ?
#
loop_
_entity_poly.entity_id
_entity_poly.type
_entity_poly.pdbx_seq_one_letter_code
_entity_poly.pdbx_strand_id
1 'polypeptide(L)'
;MTKTKNKKTFVLDTNVILHDYRSIYNFEDNDIVIPITVLEELDKFKRGNDQINYHAREFVRELDQISGSDFFLKGAPLGKGRGRLFIQTGVPFSPKMNDSFSEDIPDHRILAIAEYITEKREGEKVVLVSKDMNLRMKARSLGILAEDYKTDQVKDLEVSLNKCIETKEDFSQELIAKLYESGEAGIPVETFFPKEEIKGNNYYILKNGSNSVLACYDPVRKVVRKVEKLNTFGIYPKNSEQAFALDALMNPNISLVALSGKADYDPNAKYSKKKQ
;
A
#
# COMPACT_ATOMS: atom_id res chain seq x y z
N MET A 1 -13.90 -13.92 -32.11
CA MET A 1 -12.70 -13.07 -32.38
C MET A 1 -12.15 -12.64 -31.03
N THR A 2 -11.13 -13.32 -30.54
CA THR A 2 -10.41 -12.99 -29.32
C THR A 2 -9.65 -11.69 -29.59
N LYS A 3 -10.01 -10.60 -28.87
CA LYS A 3 -9.20 -9.37 -28.85
C LYS A 3 -7.80 -9.75 -28.35
N THR A 4 -6.81 -9.70 -29.25
CA THR A 4 -5.41 -9.72 -28.86
C THR A 4 -5.18 -8.55 -27.91
N LYS A 5 -5.07 -8.82 -26.62
CA LYS A 5 -4.70 -7.84 -25.61
C LYS A 5 -3.30 -7.35 -26.00
N ASN A 6 -3.13 -6.08 -26.35
CA ASN A 6 -1.81 -5.54 -26.69
C ASN A 6 -0.90 -5.72 -25.46
N LYS A 7 0.02 -6.66 -25.57
CA LYS A 7 1.03 -6.96 -24.53
C LYS A 7 1.87 -5.70 -24.29
N LYS A 8 2.12 -5.41 -23.02
CA LYS A 8 2.98 -4.30 -22.60
C LYS A 8 4.30 -4.82 -22.06
N THR A 9 5.28 -3.95 -22.02
CA THR A 9 6.55 -4.18 -21.32
C THR A 9 6.70 -3.14 -20.22
N PHE A 10 6.95 -3.59 -19.01
CA PHE A 10 7.18 -2.74 -17.86
C PHE A 10 8.66 -2.74 -17.47
N VAL A 11 9.24 -1.57 -17.36
CA VAL A 11 10.60 -1.37 -16.83
C VAL A 11 10.45 -0.95 -15.37
N LEU A 12 11.00 -1.72 -14.43
CA LEU A 12 10.84 -1.46 -12.99
C LEU A 12 12.03 -0.73 -12.41
N ASP A 13 11.74 0.27 -11.60
CA ASP A 13 12.69 0.99 -10.76
C ASP A 13 12.95 0.27 -9.44
N THR A 14 14.07 0.55 -8.80
CA THR A 14 14.52 0.00 -7.51
C THR A 14 13.49 0.20 -6.40
N ASN A 15 12.84 1.37 -6.35
CA ASN A 15 11.85 1.70 -5.34
C ASN A 15 10.60 0.81 -5.39
N VAL A 16 10.26 0.27 -6.54
CA VAL A 16 9.15 -0.68 -6.70
C VAL A 16 9.47 -1.98 -5.96
N ILE A 17 10.68 -2.50 -6.13
CA ILE A 17 11.13 -3.74 -5.51
C ILE A 17 11.34 -3.57 -4.02
N LEU A 18 11.92 -2.44 -3.58
CA LEU A 18 12.10 -2.11 -2.17
C LEU A 18 10.75 -1.95 -1.45
N HIS A 19 9.70 -1.56 -2.17
CA HIS A 19 8.35 -1.48 -1.63
C HIS A 19 7.68 -2.86 -1.57
N ASP A 20 7.83 -3.67 -2.64
CA ASP A 20 7.23 -4.99 -2.77
C ASP A 20 8.13 -5.90 -3.61
N TYR A 21 8.86 -6.83 -2.96
CA TYR A 21 9.76 -7.76 -3.65
C TYR A 21 9.03 -8.73 -4.61
N ARG A 22 7.72 -8.93 -4.39
CA ARG A 22 6.85 -9.73 -5.27
C ARG A 22 6.18 -8.94 -6.38
N SER A 23 6.50 -7.66 -6.50
CA SER A 23 5.94 -6.78 -7.54
C SER A 23 5.99 -7.37 -8.95
N ILE A 24 7.04 -8.15 -9.26
CA ILE A 24 7.19 -8.83 -10.57
C ILE A 24 6.02 -9.76 -10.94
N TYR A 25 5.22 -10.18 -9.98
CA TYR A 25 4.07 -11.04 -10.20
C TYR A 25 2.74 -10.28 -10.39
N ASN A 26 2.75 -8.95 -10.29
CA ASN A 26 1.55 -8.11 -10.29
C ASN A 26 1.24 -7.44 -11.64
N PHE A 27 1.93 -7.85 -12.71
CA PHE A 27 1.78 -7.25 -14.05
C PHE A 27 1.05 -8.16 -15.07
N GLU A 28 0.22 -9.05 -14.60
CA GLU A 28 -0.57 -9.97 -15.45
C GLU A 28 0.30 -10.75 -16.47
N ASP A 29 -0.09 -10.76 -17.75
CA ASP A 29 0.58 -11.44 -18.88
C ASP A 29 1.66 -10.58 -19.57
N ASN A 30 2.00 -9.42 -19.00
CA ASN A 30 2.96 -8.47 -19.56
C ASN A 30 4.40 -8.84 -19.20
N ASP A 31 5.34 -8.43 -20.06
CA ASP A 31 6.76 -8.62 -19.81
C ASP A 31 7.33 -7.57 -18.86
N ILE A 32 8.33 -7.97 -18.09
CA ILE A 32 9.01 -7.13 -17.12
C ILE A 32 10.49 -7.08 -17.47
N VAL A 33 11.04 -5.90 -17.44
CA VAL A 33 12.48 -5.63 -17.59
C VAL A 33 13.00 -5.02 -16.31
N ILE A 34 14.02 -5.64 -15.74
CA ILE A 34 14.79 -5.10 -14.62
C ILE A 34 16.11 -4.56 -15.18
N PRO A 35 16.36 -3.25 -15.10
CA PRO A 35 17.66 -2.69 -15.39
C PRO A 35 18.74 -3.28 -14.49
N ILE A 36 19.93 -3.55 -15.00
CA ILE A 36 21.06 -4.06 -14.19
C ILE A 36 21.38 -3.11 -13.04
N THR A 37 21.23 -1.82 -13.25
CA THR A 37 21.42 -0.77 -12.24
C THR A 37 20.54 -0.99 -11.00
N VAL A 38 19.33 -1.53 -11.18
CA VAL A 38 18.44 -1.88 -10.06
C VAL A 38 19.08 -2.95 -9.17
N LEU A 39 19.72 -3.95 -9.76
CA LEU A 39 20.42 -4.99 -8.98
C LEU A 39 21.63 -4.41 -8.23
N GLU A 40 22.38 -3.49 -8.86
CA GLU A 40 23.50 -2.78 -8.23
C GLU A 40 23.02 -1.93 -7.04
N GLU A 41 21.85 -1.28 -7.16
CA GLU A 41 21.27 -0.51 -6.07
C GLU A 41 20.76 -1.39 -4.94
N LEU A 42 20.08 -2.50 -5.27
CA LEU A 42 19.60 -3.46 -4.26
C LEU A 42 20.73 -4.03 -3.40
N ASP A 43 21.95 -4.15 -3.96
CA ASP A 43 23.12 -4.58 -3.19
C ASP A 43 23.44 -3.65 -2.02
N LYS A 44 23.18 -2.36 -2.16
CA LYS A 44 23.38 -1.36 -1.09
C LYS A 44 22.39 -1.56 0.07
N PHE A 45 21.22 -2.11 -0.23
CA PHE A 45 20.15 -2.35 0.74
C PHE A 45 20.14 -3.75 1.35
N LYS A 46 21.06 -4.64 1.00
CA LYS A 46 21.10 -6.01 1.56
C LYS A 46 21.45 -6.06 3.06
N ARG A 47 22.11 -5.01 3.60
CA ARG A 47 22.53 -4.92 5.00
C ARG A 47 21.55 -4.08 5.79
N GLY A 48 21.11 -4.59 6.93
CA GLY A 48 20.16 -3.94 7.83
C GLY A 48 18.95 -4.82 8.16
N ASN A 49 18.11 -4.33 9.06
CA ASN A 49 16.95 -5.07 9.60
C ASN A 49 15.61 -4.45 9.21
N ASP A 50 15.62 -3.35 8.44
CA ASP A 50 14.40 -2.67 8.00
C ASP A 50 13.69 -3.48 6.91
N GLN A 51 12.42 -3.16 6.68
CA GLN A 51 11.60 -3.82 5.68
C GLN A 51 12.20 -3.72 4.26
N ILE A 52 12.80 -2.59 3.92
CA ILE A 52 13.49 -2.41 2.62
C ILE A 52 14.64 -3.39 2.44
N ASN A 53 15.42 -3.63 3.52
CA ASN A 53 16.54 -4.58 3.49
C ASN A 53 16.05 -6.03 3.35
N TYR A 54 14.92 -6.36 3.99
CA TYR A 54 14.26 -7.65 3.80
C TYR A 54 13.82 -7.82 2.34
N HIS A 55 13.12 -6.82 1.76
CA HIS A 55 12.66 -6.89 0.37
C HIS A 55 13.83 -7.02 -0.62
N ALA A 56 14.91 -6.27 -0.42
CA ALA A 56 16.09 -6.38 -1.27
C ALA A 56 16.69 -7.81 -1.27
N ARG A 57 16.79 -8.45 -0.09
CA ARG A 57 17.29 -9.83 0.03
C ARG A 57 16.35 -10.85 -0.59
N GLU A 58 15.06 -10.74 -0.30
CA GLU A 58 14.07 -11.69 -0.82
C GLU A 58 13.93 -11.60 -2.33
N PHE A 59 13.98 -10.39 -2.92
CA PHE A 59 13.95 -10.25 -4.36
C PHE A 59 15.12 -10.95 -5.04
N VAL A 60 16.34 -10.80 -4.51
CA VAL A 60 17.52 -11.46 -5.09
C VAL A 60 17.42 -12.99 -4.96
N ARG A 61 16.88 -13.50 -3.86
CA ARG A 61 16.61 -14.94 -3.71
C ARG A 61 15.58 -15.44 -4.70
N GLU A 62 14.49 -14.70 -4.87
CA GLU A 62 13.44 -15.00 -5.84
C GLU A 62 14.00 -15.02 -7.26
N LEU A 63 14.84 -14.02 -7.59
CA LEU A 63 15.50 -13.94 -8.88
C LEU A 63 16.42 -15.15 -9.14
N ASP A 64 17.17 -15.59 -8.15
CA ASP A 64 18.04 -16.75 -8.23
C ASP A 64 17.24 -18.05 -8.47
N GLN A 65 16.09 -18.19 -7.82
CA GLN A 65 15.22 -19.35 -7.97
C GLN A 65 14.60 -19.47 -9.37
N ILE A 66 14.23 -18.34 -10.00
CA ILE A 66 13.61 -18.33 -11.33
C ILE A 66 14.64 -18.25 -12.46
N SER A 67 15.91 -17.94 -12.14
CA SER A 67 16.98 -17.86 -13.13
C SER A 67 17.42 -19.24 -13.56
N GLY A 68 17.18 -19.60 -14.83
CA GLY A 68 17.70 -20.80 -15.47
C GLY A 68 18.90 -20.48 -16.37
N SER A 69 19.47 -21.52 -16.99
CA SER A 69 20.65 -21.40 -17.89
C SER A 69 20.50 -20.36 -19.01
N ASP A 70 19.28 -20.19 -19.53
CA ASP A 70 18.98 -19.28 -20.63
C ASP A 70 18.38 -17.93 -20.19
N PHE A 71 18.41 -17.62 -18.88
CA PHE A 71 17.72 -16.48 -18.30
C PHE A 71 18.09 -15.14 -18.97
N PHE A 72 19.37 -14.88 -19.18
CA PHE A 72 19.85 -13.63 -19.78
C PHE A 72 19.53 -13.52 -21.29
N LEU A 73 19.30 -14.64 -21.97
CA LEU A 73 18.99 -14.65 -23.41
C LEU A 73 17.48 -14.60 -23.69
N LYS A 74 16.71 -15.37 -22.95
CA LYS A 74 15.28 -15.60 -23.22
C LYS A 74 14.36 -15.08 -22.13
N GLY A 75 14.92 -14.57 -21.03
CA GLY A 75 14.19 -14.19 -19.83
C GLY A 75 13.62 -15.41 -19.08
N ALA A 76 13.14 -15.19 -17.85
CA ALA A 76 12.48 -16.21 -17.04
C ALA A 76 10.95 -16.12 -17.14
N PRO A 77 10.22 -17.24 -17.31
CA PRO A 77 8.76 -17.23 -17.25
C PRO A 77 8.32 -16.97 -15.79
N LEU A 78 7.36 -16.07 -15.59
CA LEU A 78 6.83 -15.74 -14.26
C LEU A 78 5.67 -16.64 -13.80
N GLY A 79 5.37 -17.67 -14.57
CA GLY A 79 4.33 -18.66 -14.28
C GLY A 79 3.22 -18.72 -15.33
N LYS A 80 2.26 -19.61 -15.11
CA LYS A 80 1.14 -19.82 -16.05
C LYS A 80 0.27 -18.56 -16.15
N GLY A 81 0.07 -18.06 -17.37
CA GLY A 81 -0.75 -16.86 -17.63
C GLY A 81 -0.06 -15.54 -17.29
N ARG A 82 1.24 -15.56 -16.99
CA ARG A 82 2.07 -14.38 -16.74
C ARG A 82 3.09 -14.17 -17.84
N GLY A 83 3.66 -12.95 -17.91
CA GLY A 83 4.72 -12.62 -18.84
C GLY A 83 6.08 -13.22 -18.46
N ARG A 84 7.13 -12.64 -18.99
CA ARG A 84 8.51 -13.04 -18.74
C ARG A 84 9.28 -11.91 -18.08
N LEU A 85 10.24 -12.27 -17.24
CA LEU A 85 11.18 -11.35 -16.61
C LEU A 85 12.49 -11.35 -17.39
N PHE A 86 12.97 -10.16 -17.72
CA PHE A 86 14.25 -9.94 -18.39
C PHE A 86 15.15 -9.05 -17.52
N ILE A 87 16.45 -9.27 -17.59
CA ILE A 87 17.43 -8.32 -17.08
C ILE A 87 18.08 -7.66 -18.28
N GLN A 88 18.06 -6.32 -18.30
CA GLN A 88 18.72 -5.53 -19.30
C GLN A 88 20.01 -4.94 -18.74
N THR A 89 21.13 -5.25 -19.39
CA THR A 89 22.44 -4.63 -19.10
C THR A 89 22.44 -3.16 -19.47
N GLY A 90 23.44 -2.41 -18.95
CA GLY A 90 23.58 -1.00 -19.24
C GLY A 90 23.71 -0.69 -20.75
N VAL A 91 23.18 0.45 -21.14
CA VAL A 91 23.26 0.97 -22.51
C VAL A 91 23.86 2.38 -22.46
N PRO A 92 24.56 2.84 -23.54
CA PRO A 92 25.01 4.22 -23.64
C PRO A 92 23.83 5.19 -23.60
N PHE A 93 24.07 6.38 -23.08
CA PHE A 93 23.07 7.45 -23.15
C PHE A 93 22.89 7.90 -24.61
N SER A 94 21.64 8.08 -25.02
CA SER A 94 21.32 8.66 -26.30
C SER A 94 21.77 10.15 -26.37
N PRO A 95 21.89 10.74 -27.56
CA PRO A 95 22.16 12.17 -27.67
C PRO A 95 21.15 13.02 -26.87
N LYS A 96 19.87 12.65 -26.90
CA LYS A 96 18.79 13.29 -26.15
C LYS A 96 18.98 13.21 -24.64
N MET A 97 19.45 12.07 -24.15
CA MET A 97 19.78 11.89 -22.72
C MET A 97 20.98 12.76 -22.33
N ASN A 98 22.05 12.78 -23.14
CA ASN A 98 23.24 13.60 -22.89
C ASN A 98 22.94 15.10 -22.92
N ASP A 99 22.03 15.54 -23.79
CA ASP A 99 21.60 16.95 -23.86
C ASP A 99 20.71 17.34 -22.66
N SER A 100 19.99 16.36 -22.07
CA SER A 100 19.04 16.62 -20.99
C SER A 100 19.66 16.48 -19.60
N PHE A 101 20.67 15.64 -19.44
CA PHE A 101 21.25 15.30 -18.13
C PHE A 101 22.79 15.31 -18.18
N SER A 102 23.40 16.04 -17.25
CA SER A 102 24.85 16.19 -17.16
C SER A 102 25.56 15.11 -16.34
N GLU A 103 24.82 14.31 -15.59
CA GLU A 103 25.39 13.35 -14.63
C GLU A 103 25.02 11.92 -14.96
N ASP A 104 25.98 11.00 -14.78
CA ASP A 104 25.74 9.56 -14.86
C ASP A 104 25.37 8.99 -13.46
N ILE A 105 24.08 9.10 -13.15
CA ILE A 105 23.51 8.57 -11.90
C ILE A 105 22.58 7.38 -12.18
N PRO A 106 22.27 6.55 -11.17
CA PRO A 106 21.42 5.36 -11.32
C PRO A 106 20.08 5.66 -12.01
N ASP A 107 19.38 6.71 -11.61
CA ASP A 107 18.14 7.17 -12.23
C ASP A 107 18.27 7.32 -13.76
N HIS A 108 19.34 7.98 -14.21
CA HIS A 108 19.54 8.26 -15.63
C HIS A 108 19.88 6.99 -16.40
N ARG A 109 20.57 6.03 -15.78
CA ARG A 109 20.82 4.70 -16.38
C ARG A 109 19.53 3.90 -16.54
N ILE A 110 18.61 3.98 -15.57
CA ILE A 110 17.28 3.36 -15.66
C ILE A 110 16.48 3.99 -16.80
N LEU A 111 16.52 5.33 -16.93
CA LEU A 111 15.87 6.04 -18.05
C LEU A 111 16.44 5.65 -19.40
N ALA A 112 17.77 5.57 -19.53
CA ALA A 112 18.42 5.14 -20.78
C ALA A 112 17.99 3.74 -21.20
N ILE A 113 17.87 2.81 -20.25
CA ILE A 113 17.37 1.46 -20.52
C ILE A 113 15.90 1.51 -20.94
N ALA A 114 15.05 2.31 -20.27
CA ALA A 114 13.65 2.44 -20.65
C ALA A 114 13.48 3.03 -22.07
N GLU A 115 14.28 4.04 -22.43
CA GLU A 115 14.33 4.61 -23.79
C GLU A 115 14.76 3.54 -24.81
N TYR A 116 15.87 2.85 -24.57
CA TYR A 116 16.37 1.78 -25.43
C TYR A 116 15.35 0.66 -25.68
N ILE A 117 14.66 0.20 -24.62
CA ILE A 117 13.63 -0.83 -24.75
C ILE A 117 12.45 -0.30 -25.57
N THR A 118 12.07 0.96 -25.40
CA THR A 118 11.01 1.60 -26.19
C THR A 118 11.34 1.62 -27.67
N GLU A 119 12.58 1.95 -28.02
CA GLU A 119 13.05 1.92 -29.41
C GLU A 119 13.18 0.52 -29.98
N LYS A 120 13.70 -0.44 -29.20
CA LYS A 120 13.92 -1.82 -29.63
C LYS A 120 12.62 -2.61 -29.83
N ARG A 121 11.56 -2.30 -29.07
CA ARG A 121 10.26 -2.96 -29.14
C ARG A 121 9.23 -2.10 -29.87
N GLU A 122 9.52 -1.79 -31.14
CA GLU A 122 8.59 -1.03 -31.98
C GLU A 122 7.19 -1.66 -32.00
N GLY A 123 6.17 -0.82 -31.74
CA GLY A 123 4.76 -1.25 -31.69
C GLY A 123 4.29 -1.82 -30.35
N GLU A 124 5.19 -2.08 -29.39
CA GLU A 124 4.81 -2.44 -28.03
C GLU A 124 4.75 -1.19 -27.14
N LYS A 125 3.82 -1.19 -26.18
CA LYS A 125 3.73 -0.14 -25.17
C LYS A 125 4.73 -0.44 -24.04
N VAL A 126 5.80 0.34 -23.97
CA VAL A 126 6.78 0.27 -22.87
C VAL A 126 6.46 1.32 -21.82
N VAL A 127 6.47 0.96 -20.56
CA VAL A 127 6.11 1.82 -19.42
C VAL A 127 7.14 1.68 -18.32
N LEU A 128 7.76 2.79 -17.91
CA LEU A 128 8.56 2.84 -16.70
C LEU A 128 7.65 2.88 -15.47
N VAL A 129 7.86 1.99 -14.53
CA VAL A 129 7.11 1.95 -13.26
C VAL A 129 8.05 2.34 -12.13
N SER A 130 7.69 3.39 -11.40
CA SER A 130 8.46 3.90 -10.27
C SER A 130 7.56 4.55 -9.24
N LYS A 131 7.91 4.42 -7.97
CA LYS A 131 7.28 5.19 -6.88
C LYS A 131 7.88 6.58 -6.72
N ASP A 132 9.05 6.84 -7.33
CA ASP A 132 9.67 8.16 -7.33
C ASP A 132 8.99 9.08 -8.36
N MET A 133 8.38 10.16 -7.86
CA MET A 133 7.73 11.16 -8.70
C MET A 133 8.75 11.87 -9.61
N ASN A 134 9.95 12.16 -9.11
CA ASN A 134 10.97 12.88 -9.88
C ASN A 134 11.45 12.03 -11.06
N LEU A 135 11.67 10.74 -10.83
CA LEU A 135 12.05 9.81 -11.91
C LEU A 135 10.95 9.71 -12.97
N ARG A 136 9.67 9.65 -12.55
CA ARG A 136 8.53 9.64 -13.49
C ARG A 136 8.43 10.95 -14.29
N MET A 137 8.72 12.09 -13.66
CA MET A 137 8.73 13.39 -14.36
C MET A 137 9.87 13.48 -15.37
N LYS A 138 11.09 13.05 -15.00
CA LYS A 138 12.23 12.93 -15.91
C LYS A 138 11.91 12.01 -17.11
N ALA A 139 11.30 10.86 -16.87
CA ALA A 139 10.87 9.95 -17.93
C ALA A 139 9.93 10.61 -18.93
N ARG A 140 8.91 11.29 -18.42
CA ARG A 140 7.93 12.00 -19.26
C ARG A 140 8.56 13.13 -20.09
N SER A 141 9.53 13.85 -19.56
CA SER A 141 10.26 14.89 -20.31
C SER A 141 11.03 14.32 -21.50
N LEU A 142 11.45 13.07 -21.43
CA LEU A 142 12.05 12.31 -22.51
C LEU A 142 11.02 11.64 -23.45
N GLY A 143 9.72 11.79 -23.19
CA GLY A 143 8.66 11.11 -23.95
C GLY A 143 8.46 9.64 -23.58
N ILE A 144 9.08 9.16 -22.50
CA ILE A 144 8.91 7.81 -21.99
C ILE A 144 7.63 7.76 -21.14
N LEU A 145 6.78 6.77 -21.40
CA LEU A 145 5.59 6.55 -20.56
C LEU A 145 6.01 6.12 -19.17
N ALA A 146 5.47 6.78 -18.15
CA ALA A 146 5.80 6.47 -16.75
C ALA A 146 4.55 6.47 -15.87
N GLU A 147 4.43 5.41 -15.06
CA GLU A 147 3.31 5.17 -14.16
C GLU A 147 3.80 4.94 -12.72
N ASP A 148 2.95 5.28 -11.74
CA ASP A 148 3.19 4.95 -10.33
C ASP A 148 2.90 3.46 -10.10
N TYR A 149 3.71 2.81 -9.27
CA TYR A 149 3.43 1.46 -8.83
C TYR A 149 2.26 1.47 -7.83
N LYS A 150 1.10 1.06 -8.30
CA LYS A 150 -0.10 0.87 -7.49
C LYS A 150 -0.32 -0.63 -7.31
N THR A 151 -0.12 -1.14 -6.11
CA THR A 151 -0.51 -2.50 -5.77
C THR A 151 -2.03 -2.55 -5.61
N ASP A 152 -2.72 -3.18 -6.55
CA ASP A 152 -4.16 -3.43 -6.41
C ASP A 152 -4.47 -4.35 -5.21
N GLN A 153 -3.49 -5.13 -4.73
CA GLN A 153 -3.62 -5.94 -3.51
C GLN A 153 -3.85 -5.10 -2.24
N VAL A 154 -3.30 -3.87 -2.18
CA VAL A 154 -3.53 -2.99 -1.01
C VAL A 154 -4.94 -2.42 -1.04
N LYS A 155 -5.53 -2.18 -2.22
CA LYS A 155 -6.90 -1.68 -2.32
C LYS A 155 -7.93 -2.67 -1.81
N ASP A 156 -7.76 -3.97 -2.10
CA ASP A 156 -8.72 -4.98 -1.62
C ASP A 156 -8.54 -5.28 -0.14
N LEU A 157 -7.30 -5.26 0.39
CA LEU A 157 -7.05 -5.42 1.82
C LEU A 157 -7.42 -4.15 2.61
N GLU A 158 -7.05 -2.96 2.16
CA GLU A 158 -7.47 -1.70 2.81
C GLU A 158 -8.97 -1.49 2.72
N VAL A 159 -9.60 -1.78 1.59
CA VAL A 159 -11.05 -1.72 1.43
C VAL A 159 -11.75 -2.81 2.24
N SER A 160 -11.13 -3.99 2.43
CA SER A 160 -11.71 -5.08 3.22
C SER A 160 -11.43 -4.94 4.73
N LEU A 161 -10.27 -4.41 5.13
CA LEU A 161 -9.87 -4.23 6.53
C LEU A 161 -10.39 -2.90 7.12
N ASN A 162 -10.54 -1.84 6.31
CA ASN A 162 -10.90 -0.50 6.78
C ASN A 162 -12.41 -0.25 6.93
N LYS A 163 -13.26 -1.25 6.73
CA LYS A 163 -14.71 -1.07 6.88
C LYS A 163 -15.26 -1.25 8.29
N CYS A 164 -14.41 -1.48 9.28
CA CYS A 164 -14.85 -1.55 10.68
C CYS A 164 -15.10 -0.18 11.32
N ILE A 165 -14.59 0.90 10.73
CA ILE A 165 -14.78 2.28 11.20
C ILE A 165 -15.34 3.11 10.04
N GLU A 166 -16.52 3.71 10.25
CA GLU A 166 -17.17 4.57 9.26
C GLU A 166 -17.42 5.96 9.84
N THR A 167 -17.16 7.01 9.05
CA THR A 167 -17.57 8.36 9.40
C THR A 167 -18.84 8.70 8.64
N LYS A 168 -19.90 9.08 9.34
CA LYS A 168 -21.15 9.58 8.78
C LYS A 168 -21.23 11.08 9.07
N GLU A 169 -21.06 11.89 8.03
CA GLU A 169 -21.22 13.35 8.11
C GLU A 169 -22.72 13.71 8.00
N ASP A 170 -23.09 14.90 8.45
CA ASP A 170 -24.47 15.43 8.43
C ASP A 170 -25.51 14.49 9.08
N PHE A 171 -25.09 13.75 10.11
CA PHE A 171 -25.95 12.80 10.81
C PHE A 171 -27.01 13.55 11.67
N SER A 172 -28.17 12.93 11.94
CA SER A 172 -29.24 13.57 12.71
C SER A 172 -28.76 14.03 14.11
N GLN A 173 -28.87 15.33 14.36
CA GLN A 173 -28.50 15.91 15.67
C GLN A 173 -29.35 15.35 16.80
N GLU A 174 -30.61 15.06 16.53
CA GLU A 174 -31.54 14.46 17.50
C GLU A 174 -31.08 13.06 17.91
N LEU A 175 -30.66 12.22 16.96
CA LEU A 175 -30.14 10.89 17.22
C LEU A 175 -28.80 10.92 17.96
N ILE A 176 -27.94 11.90 17.65
CA ILE A 176 -26.69 12.12 18.39
C ILE A 176 -27.02 12.46 19.85
N ALA A 177 -27.95 13.35 20.11
CA ALA A 177 -28.36 13.72 21.48
C ALA A 177 -28.95 12.52 22.24
N LYS A 178 -29.85 11.77 21.62
CA LYS A 178 -30.43 10.54 22.21
C LYS A 178 -29.36 9.50 22.57
N LEU A 179 -28.29 9.38 21.76
CA LEU A 179 -27.21 8.46 22.05
C LEU A 179 -26.37 8.89 23.25
N TYR A 180 -26.22 10.20 23.47
CA TYR A 180 -25.60 10.72 24.68
C TYR A 180 -26.43 10.43 25.94
N GLU A 181 -27.77 10.53 25.83
CA GLU A 181 -28.68 10.30 26.94
C GLU A 181 -28.83 8.81 27.27
N SER A 182 -28.79 7.91 26.27
CA SER A 182 -28.97 6.47 26.44
C SER A 182 -27.77 5.77 27.10
N GLY A 183 -26.58 6.39 27.06
CA GLY A 183 -25.36 5.83 27.64
C GLY A 183 -25.04 4.41 27.13
N GLU A 184 -24.77 3.49 28.05
CA GLU A 184 -24.49 2.07 27.72
C GLU A 184 -25.73 1.28 27.29
N ALA A 185 -26.94 1.74 27.57
CA ALA A 185 -28.15 1.07 27.15
C ALA A 185 -28.26 0.99 25.62
N GLY A 186 -27.79 2.03 24.95
CA GLY A 186 -27.83 2.15 23.48
C GLY A 186 -29.25 2.34 22.95
N ILE A 187 -29.36 2.44 21.65
CA ILE A 187 -30.62 2.66 20.92
C ILE A 187 -30.74 1.57 19.85
N PRO A 188 -31.95 1.02 19.60
CA PRO A 188 -32.16 0.01 18.57
C PRO A 188 -31.56 0.41 17.22
N VAL A 189 -30.86 -0.52 16.57
CA VAL A 189 -30.12 -0.26 15.33
C VAL A 189 -31.00 0.23 14.21
N GLU A 190 -32.25 -0.23 14.13
CA GLU A 190 -33.22 0.18 13.11
C GLU A 190 -33.57 1.68 13.22
N THR A 191 -33.42 2.28 14.39
CA THR A 191 -33.63 3.72 14.60
C THR A 191 -32.49 4.55 13.98
N PHE A 192 -31.26 4.01 13.99
CA PHE A 192 -30.08 4.67 13.43
C PHE A 192 -29.93 4.42 11.94
N PHE A 193 -30.16 3.20 11.51
CA PHE A 193 -29.85 2.71 10.18
C PHE A 193 -31.03 1.89 9.62
N PRO A 194 -32.17 2.50 9.33
CA PRO A 194 -33.41 1.78 8.99
C PRO A 194 -33.38 1.01 7.67
N LYS A 195 -32.36 1.24 6.82
CA LYS A 195 -32.24 0.64 5.48
C LYS A 195 -30.86 0.06 5.19
N GLU A 196 -29.95 0.10 6.14
CA GLU A 196 -28.58 -0.36 5.94
C GLU A 196 -28.39 -1.75 6.56
N GLU A 197 -27.72 -2.64 5.84
CA GLU A 197 -27.25 -3.90 6.41
C GLU A 197 -25.96 -3.63 7.18
N ILE A 198 -26.03 -3.69 8.52
CA ILE A 198 -24.92 -3.35 9.40
C ILE A 198 -24.21 -4.61 9.85
N LYS A 199 -22.89 -4.64 9.65
CA LYS A 199 -22.06 -5.73 10.13
C LYS A 199 -21.82 -5.60 11.64
N GLY A 200 -21.80 -6.72 12.33
CA GLY A 200 -21.47 -6.77 13.76
C GLY A 200 -20.11 -6.14 14.04
N ASN A 201 -20.00 -5.49 15.19
CA ASN A 201 -18.77 -4.82 15.67
C ASN A 201 -18.28 -3.67 14.79
N ASN A 202 -19.13 -3.06 13.94
CA ASN A 202 -18.80 -1.83 13.24
C ASN A 202 -18.79 -0.64 14.19
N TYR A 203 -17.82 0.23 14.01
CA TYR A 203 -17.65 1.48 14.74
C TYR A 203 -17.97 2.68 13.86
N TYR A 204 -18.53 3.72 14.45
CA TYR A 204 -18.99 4.90 13.73
C TYR A 204 -18.51 6.19 14.39
N ILE A 205 -18.10 7.15 13.58
CA ILE A 205 -17.93 8.54 13.96
C ILE A 205 -19.12 9.29 13.36
N LEU A 206 -20.13 9.58 14.18
CA LEU A 206 -21.33 10.29 13.73
C LEU A 206 -21.13 11.77 13.97
N LYS A 207 -21.25 12.59 12.93
CA LYS A 207 -20.99 14.04 12.98
C LYS A 207 -22.16 14.87 12.48
N ASN A 208 -22.35 16.02 13.10
CA ASN A 208 -23.23 17.08 12.63
C ASN A 208 -22.63 18.45 12.99
N GLY A 209 -22.04 19.13 12.02
CA GLY A 209 -21.28 20.35 12.24
C GLY A 209 -20.14 20.15 13.23
N SER A 210 -20.16 20.88 14.37
CA SER A 210 -19.17 20.76 15.44
C SER A 210 -19.43 19.60 16.42
N ASN A 211 -20.60 18.99 16.36
CA ASN A 211 -20.98 17.91 17.27
C ASN A 211 -20.59 16.56 16.66
N SER A 212 -19.99 15.70 17.49
CA SER A 212 -19.65 14.33 17.07
C SER A 212 -19.77 13.36 18.23
N VAL A 213 -20.13 12.12 17.93
CA VAL A 213 -20.19 11.02 18.90
C VAL A 213 -19.51 9.78 18.31
N LEU A 214 -18.78 9.07 19.16
CA LEU A 214 -18.22 7.76 18.85
C LEU A 214 -19.25 6.69 19.19
N ALA A 215 -19.54 5.79 18.28
CA ALA A 215 -20.57 4.77 18.46
C ALA A 215 -20.09 3.40 17.98
N CYS A 216 -20.69 2.35 18.50
CA CYS A 216 -20.45 0.96 18.11
C CYS A 216 -21.78 0.22 17.98
N TYR A 217 -21.91 -0.62 16.96
CA TYR A 217 -23.01 -1.55 16.85
C TYR A 217 -22.72 -2.83 17.65
N ASP A 218 -23.56 -3.11 18.63
CA ASP A 218 -23.57 -4.35 19.41
C ASP A 218 -24.52 -5.37 18.75
N PRO A 219 -24.00 -6.42 18.10
CA PRO A 219 -24.83 -7.39 17.39
C PRO A 219 -25.61 -8.30 18.31
N VAL A 220 -25.19 -8.48 19.56
CA VAL A 220 -25.86 -9.34 20.55
C VAL A 220 -27.14 -8.64 21.04
N ARG A 221 -27.02 -7.36 21.37
CA ARG A 221 -28.11 -6.56 21.88
C ARG A 221 -28.92 -5.87 20.76
N LYS A 222 -28.42 -5.88 19.52
CA LYS A 222 -28.97 -5.18 18.34
C LYS A 222 -29.18 -3.69 18.58
N VAL A 223 -28.22 -3.05 19.24
CA VAL A 223 -28.25 -1.64 19.57
C VAL A 223 -26.98 -0.92 19.08
N VAL A 224 -27.13 0.35 18.76
CA VAL A 224 -26.00 1.26 18.63
C VAL A 224 -25.77 1.91 19.98
N ARG A 225 -24.58 1.76 20.55
CA ARG A 225 -24.20 2.34 21.83
C ARG A 225 -23.10 3.37 21.66
N LYS A 226 -23.01 4.30 22.57
CA LYS A 226 -21.91 5.26 22.64
C LYS A 226 -20.62 4.56 23.05
N VAL A 227 -19.49 4.96 22.45
CA VAL A 227 -18.14 4.57 22.87
C VAL A 227 -17.51 5.71 23.66
N GLU A 228 -17.08 5.42 24.85
CA GLU A 228 -16.44 6.39 25.73
C GLU A 228 -14.91 6.32 25.67
N LYS A 229 -14.25 7.48 25.83
CA LYS A 229 -12.79 7.55 25.95
C LYS A 229 -12.37 7.27 27.39
N LEU A 230 -12.46 6.01 27.81
CA LEU A 230 -12.12 5.61 29.16
C LEU A 230 -10.63 5.30 29.33
N ASN A 231 -10.10 5.62 30.52
CA ASN A 231 -8.77 5.17 30.92
C ASN A 231 -8.82 3.68 31.25
N THR A 232 -8.09 2.88 30.49
CA THR A 232 -8.06 1.42 30.64
C THR A 232 -6.63 0.97 30.91
N PHE A 233 -6.36 0.38 32.08
CA PHE A 233 -5.02 -0.04 32.50
C PHE A 233 -3.94 1.06 32.41
N GLY A 234 -4.31 2.31 32.67
CA GLY A 234 -3.40 3.47 32.57
C GLY A 234 -3.20 3.99 31.15
N ILE A 235 -3.90 3.43 30.16
CA ILE A 235 -3.89 3.90 28.78
C ILE A 235 -5.11 4.77 28.53
N TYR A 236 -4.88 6.04 28.17
CA TYR A 236 -5.93 6.96 27.77
C TYR A 236 -5.90 7.17 26.24
N PRO A 237 -7.02 6.94 25.53
CA PRO A 237 -7.08 7.06 24.08
C PRO A 237 -6.98 8.53 23.65
N LYS A 238 -6.01 8.85 22.80
CA LYS A 238 -5.77 10.19 22.27
C LYS A 238 -6.67 10.54 21.09
N ASN A 239 -7.06 9.54 20.30
CA ASN A 239 -7.91 9.69 19.11
C ASN A 239 -9.08 8.69 19.10
N SER A 240 -9.92 8.75 18.08
CA SER A 240 -11.10 7.87 17.92
C SER A 240 -10.71 6.41 17.72
N GLU A 241 -9.69 6.15 16.90
CA GLU A 241 -9.24 4.78 16.60
C GLU A 241 -8.73 4.07 17.85
N GLN A 242 -7.98 4.79 18.71
CA GLN A 242 -7.52 4.24 19.99
C GLN A 242 -8.68 3.98 20.95
N ALA A 243 -9.71 4.84 20.95
CA ALA A 243 -10.91 4.61 21.74
C ALA A 243 -11.67 3.36 21.30
N PHE A 244 -11.82 3.18 19.98
CA PHE A 244 -12.45 1.99 19.41
C PHE A 244 -11.65 0.71 19.67
N ALA A 245 -10.31 0.78 19.56
CA ALA A 245 -9.44 -0.35 19.86
C ALA A 245 -9.56 -0.77 21.33
N LEU A 246 -9.55 0.16 22.27
CA LEU A 246 -9.73 -0.13 23.70
C LEU A 246 -11.11 -0.71 23.98
N ASP A 247 -12.16 -0.13 23.39
CA ASP A 247 -13.52 -0.65 23.53
C ASP A 247 -13.64 -2.10 23.01
N ALA A 248 -13.06 -2.39 21.85
CA ALA A 248 -13.05 -3.74 21.28
C ALA A 248 -12.27 -4.73 22.14
N LEU A 249 -11.08 -4.34 22.65
CA LEU A 249 -10.24 -5.18 23.50
C LEU A 249 -10.88 -5.50 24.86
N MET A 250 -11.70 -4.57 25.36
CA MET A 250 -12.41 -4.75 26.64
C MET A 250 -13.75 -5.49 26.50
N ASN A 251 -14.22 -5.71 25.29
CA ASN A 251 -15.49 -6.38 25.05
C ASN A 251 -15.32 -7.92 25.10
N PRO A 252 -15.87 -8.62 26.10
CA PRO A 252 -15.69 -10.08 26.25
C PRO A 252 -16.35 -10.88 25.11
N ASN A 253 -17.22 -10.29 24.32
CA ASN A 253 -17.89 -10.94 23.18
C ASN A 253 -17.06 -10.89 21.90
N ILE A 254 -15.93 -10.17 21.89
CA ILE A 254 -15.01 -10.09 20.75
C ILE A 254 -13.82 -11.00 21.01
N SER A 255 -13.75 -12.12 20.30
CA SER A 255 -12.72 -13.14 20.51
C SER A 255 -11.35 -12.77 19.90
N LEU A 256 -11.32 -11.88 18.90
CA LEU A 256 -10.10 -11.48 18.20
C LEU A 256 -10.16 -10.01 17.80
N VAL A 257 -9.14 -9.27 18.18
CA VAL A 257 -8.92 -7.89 17.74
C VAL A 257 -7.57 -7.80 17.03
N ALA A 258 -7.56 -7.41 15.76
CA ALA A 258 -6.35 -7.17 15.00
C ALA A 258 -6.11 -5.66 14.88
N LEU A 259 -4.94 -5.20 15.33
CA LEU A 259 -4.52 -3.80 15.21
C LEU A 259 -3.40 -3.70 14.17
N SER A 260 -3.58 -2.81 13.19
CA SER A 260 -2.58 -2.49 12.18
C SER A 260 -2.27 -1.01 12.24
N GLY A 261 -0.99 -0.65 12.17
CA GLY A 261 -0.56 0.75 12.16
C GLY A 261 0.88 0.89 11.73
N LYS A 262 1.24 2.08 11.23
CA LYS A 262 2.64 2.44 11.04
C LYS A 262 3.23 2.78 12.41
N ALA A 263 4.38 2.20 12.74
CA ALA A 263 5.16 2.63 13.89
C ALA A 263 5.81 3.98 13.55
N ASP A 264 5.34 5.06 14.17
CA ASP A 264 6.08 6.32 14.14
C ASP A 264 7.26 6.17 15.11
N TYR A 265 8.45 6.00 14.54
CA TYR A 265 9.69 6.05 15.32
C TYR A 265 9.98 7.54 15.63
N ASP A 266 9.74 7.95 16.87
CA ASP A 266 10.25 9.23 17.39
C ASP A 266 11.64 8.99 18.00
N PRO A 267 12.74 9.44 17.35
CA PRO A 267 14.09 9.27 17.86
C PRO A 267 14.33 10.05 19.18
N ASN A 268 13.42 10.98 19.53
CA ASN A 268 13.47 11.79 20.75
C ASN A 268 12.55 11.27 21.85
N ALA A 269 11.81 10.19 21.63
CA ALA A 269 10.95 9.59 22.64
C ALA A 269 11.82 9.09 23.83
N LYS A 270 11.97 9.89 24.84
CA LYS A 270 12.63 9.49 26.10
C LYS A 270 11.72 8.47 26.79
N TYR A 271 12.13 7.22 26.81
CA TYR A 271 11.55 6.21 27.69
C TYR A 271 11.77 6.68 29.13
N SER A 272 10.76 7.25 29.76
CA SER A 272 10.80 7.47 31.19
C SER A 272 10.77 6.12 31.88
N LYS A 273 11.92 5.61 32.29
CA LYS A 273 12.01 4.53 33.27
C LYS A 273 11.36 5.07 34.56
N LYS A 274 10.10 4.71 34.82
CA LYS A 274 9.59 4.78 36.18
C LYS A 274 10.40 3.80 37.02
N LYS A 275 11.25 4.33 37.90
CA LYS A 275 11.81 3.56 39.02
C LYS A 275 10.64 3.01 39.82
N GLN A 276 10.68 1.73 40.09
CA GLN A 276 9.88 1.06 41.11
C GLN A 276 10.19 1.67 42.48
#